data_509fdc397d11a8673e1a05e153b74e96
#
_entry.id   509fdc397d11a8673e1a05e153b74e96
#
_cell.length_a   1.000
_cell.length_b   1.000
_cell.length_c   1.000
_cell.angle_alpha   90.00
_cell.angle_beta   90.00
_cell.angle_gamma   90.00
#
_symmetry.space_group_name_H-M   'P 1'
#
loop_
_entity.id
_entity.type
_entity.pdbx_description
1 polymer ?
#
loop_
_entity_poly.entity_id
_entity_poly.type
_entity_poly.pdbx_seq_one_letter_code
_entity_poly.pdbx_strand_id
1 'polypeptide(L)'
;MGRNTAISRRDFFARMGQGAALAATGGLVWSYLLTQQARATPFAIRPPGALAEADFNATCIKCGQCVDACPYNTLKLATAASGIPIGTPYFIPRETPCYMCEDIPCIPVCPTGALDHALQNIDDARMGLAVIDIENCLSWQGLRCEICFRECPLQGQAISIEHHPRRISKHAMFVPLVHSDACTGCGICEQACPTQKAAIRVLQPDLVQGQIGDHYRLGWTIDSPITQEFKAGGKAIGTAAPATGIDYLNEGSP
;
A
#
# COMPACT_ATOMS: atom_id res chain seq x y z
N MET A 1 -30.96 -24.71 58.30
CA MET A 1 -32.08 -25.34 57.58
C MET A 1 -32.02 -24.88 56.11
N GLY A 2 -31.34 -25.61 55.25
CA GLY A 2 -31.25 -25.32 53.82
C GLY A 2 -32.50 -25.85 53.11
N ARG A 3 -33.29 -24.95 52.51
CA ARG A 3 -34.40 -25.32 51.61
C ARG A 3 -33.81 -25.95 50.35
N ASN A 4 -33.90 -27.27 50.23
CA ASN A 4 -33.75 -27.98 48.95
C ASN A 4 -34.95 -27.63 48.07
N THR A 5 -34.87 -26.57 47.28
CA THR A 5 -35.86 -26.30 46.22
C THR A 5 -35.57 -27.25 45.07
N ALA A 6 -36.35 -28.32 44.98
CA ALA A 6 -36.33 -29.24 43.84
C ALA A 6 -36.66 -28.43 42.56
N ILE A 7 -35.73 -28.36 41.63
CA ILE A 7 -35.94 -27.64 40.36
C ILE A 7 -37.00 -28.39 39.56
N SER A 8 -38.09 -27.70 39.22
CA SER A 8 -39.13 -28.24 38.36
C SER A 8 -38.56 -28.56 36.97
N ARG A 9 -39.03 -29.66 36.32
CA ARG A 9 -38.63 -29.98 34.94
C ARG A 9 -38.84 -28.80 33.99
N ARG A 10 -39.89 -28.01 34.19
CA ARG A 10 -40.16 -26.80 33.42
C ARG A 10 -39.11 -25.72 33.63
N ASP A 11 -38.66 -25.50 34.86
CA ASP A 11 -37.62 -24.50 35.20
C ASP A 11 -36.27 -24.93 34.65
N PHE A 12 -36.01 -26.25 34.63
CA PHE A 12 -34.79 -26.79 34.01
C PHE A 12 -34.74 -26.51 32.52
N PHE A 13 -35.80 -26.78 31.77
CA PHE A 13 -35.86 -26.51 30.33
C PHE A 13 -35.82 -25.01 30.03
N ALA A 14 -36.46 -24.19 30.83
CA ALA A 14 -36.41 -22.73 30.68
C ALA A 14 -35.00 -22.19 30.86
N ARG A 15 -34.26 -22.67 31.88
CA ARG A 15 -32.86 -22.26 32.13
C ARG A 15 -31.92 -22.79 31.03
N MET A 16 -32.14 -24.00 30.55
CA MET A 16 -31.40 -24.58 29.45
C MET A 16 -31.61 -23.76 28.16
N GLY A 17 -32.85 -23.34 27.85
CA GLY A 17 -33.14 -22.47 26.70
C GLY A 17 -32.51 -21.10 26.83
N GLN A 18 -32.53 -20.49 28.02
CA GLN A 18 -31.82 -19.24 28.28
C GLN A 18 -30.30 -19.38 28.12
N GLY A 19 -29.72 -20.46 28.64
CA GLY A 19 -28.27 -20.72 28.47
C GLY A 19 -27.86 -20.90 27.00
N ALA A 20 -28.66 -21.64 26.25
CA ALA A 20 -28.45 -21.84 24.81
C ALA A 20 -28.59 -20.53 24.03
N ALA A 21 -29.55 -19.67 24.35
CA ALA A 21 -29.72 -18.37 23.72
C ALA A 21 -28.52 -17.43 24.02
N LEU A 22 -28.05 -17.41 25.27
CA LEU A 22 -26.86 -16.63 25.65
C LEU A 22 -25.59 -17.14 24.98
N ALA A 23 -25.43 -18.46 24.85
CA ALA A 23 -24.29 -19.04 24.14
C ALA A 23 -24.32 -18.73 22.63
N ALA A 24 -25.50 -18.79 22.01
CA ALA A 24 -25.68 -18.44 20.60
C ALA A 24 -25.39 -16.96 20.33
N THR A 25 -25.95 -16.05 21.15
CA THR A 25 -25.70 -14.62 21.00
C THR A 25 -24.23 -14.25 21.28
N GLY A 26 -23.63 -14.85 22.32
CA GLY A 26 -22.20 -14.67 22.62
C GLY A 26 -21.31 -15.17 21.48
N GLY A 27 -21.63 -16.33 20.89
CA GLY A 27 -20.92 -16.90 19.74
C GLY A 27 -21.02 -16.01 18.48
N LEU A 28 -22.21 -15.44 18.22
CA LEU A 28 -22.42 -14.51 17.10
C LEU A 28 -21.62 -13.21 17.27
N VAL A 29 -21.65 -12.63 18.48
CA VAL A 29 -20.88 -11.41 18.79
C VAL A 29 -19.38 -11.71 18.67
N TRP A 30 -18.92 -12.85 19.19
CA TRP A 30 -17.52 -13.24 19.10
C TRP A 30 -17.09 -13.47 17.66
N SER A 31 -17.90 -14.19 16.86
CA SER A 31 -17.66 -14.40 15.44
C SER A 31 -17.61 -13.09 14.66
N TYR A 32 -18.52 -12.15 14.97
CA TYR A 32 -18.50 -10.81 14.37
C TYR A 32 -17.22 -10.04 14.70
N LEU A 33 -16.79 -10.07 15.97
CA LEU A 33 -15.54 -9.41 16.38
C LEU A 33 -14.30 -10.02 15.71
N LEU A 34 -14.26 -11.35 15.60
CA LEU A 34 -13.18 -12.04 14.88
C LEU A 34 -13.15 -11.68 13.39
N THR A 35 -14.31 -11.58 12.74
CA THR A 35 -14.37 -11.16 11.32
C THR A 35 -13.99 -9.70 11.13
N GLN A 36 -14.27 -8.83 12.09
CA GLN A 36 -13.80 -7.43 12.05
C GLN A 36 -12.28 -7.34 12.22
N GLN A 37 -11.68 -8.16 13.06
CA GLN A 37 -10.21 -8.22 13.20
C GLN A 37 -9.51 -8.78 11.96
N ALA A 38 -10.15 -9.67 11.22
CA ALA A 38 -9.61 -10.24 9.99
C ALA A 38 -9.67 -9.31 8.77
N ARG A 39 -10.40 -8.20 8.85
CA ARG A 39 -10.45 -7.18 7.80
C ARG A 39 -9.32 -6.18 8.01
N ALA A 40 -8.10 -6.56 7.60
CA ALA A 40 -6.98 -5.62 7.57
C ALA A 40 -7.31 -4.41 6.70
N THR A 41 -7.01 -3.22 7.20
CA THR A 41 -7.11 -2.01 6.39
C THR A 41 -5.94 -2.01 5.40
N PRO A 42 -6.18 -2.11 4.07
CA PRO A 42 -5.12 -2.27 3.09
C PRO A 42 -4.17 -1.06 3.03
N PHE A 43 -4.58 0.06 3.62
CA PHE A 43 -3.82 1.30 3.68
C PHE A 43 -3.08 1.51 5.00
N ALA A 44 -3.14 0.56 5.92
CA ALA A 44 -2.39 0.58 7.17
C ALA A 44 -1.05 -0.14 6.96
N ILE A 45 0.01 0.63 6.82
CA ILE A 45 1.34 0.13 6.50
C ILE A 45 2.14 -0.07 7.79
N ARG A 46 2.96 -1.12 7.85
CA ARG A 46 3.84 -1.43 8.98
C ARG A 46 5.11 -0.58 8.96
N PRO A 47 5.76 -0.37 10.11
CA PRO A 47 7.07 0.30 10.19
C PRO A 47 8.13 -0.38 9.32
N PRO A 48 9.23 0.32 8.97
CA PRO A 48 10.36 -0.30 8.29
C PRO A 48 10.92 -1.48 9.09
N GLY A 49 11.33 -2.53 8.38
CA GLY A 49 11.85 -3.76 8.99
C GLY A 49 10.80 -4.67 9.62
N ALA A 50 9.51 -4.36 9.50
CA ALA A 50 8.46 -5.26 10.00
C ALA A 50 8.54 -6.62 9.30
N LEU A 51 8.46 -7.70 10.09
CA LEU A 51 8.34 -9.07 9.59
C LEU A 51 7.04 -9.23 8.78
N ALA A 52 6.90 -10.35 8.09
CA ALA A 52 5.64 -10.71 7.45
C ALA A 52 4.48 -10.62 8.44
N GLU A 53 3.28 -10.20 8.00
CA GLU A 53 2.17 -9.79 8.87
C GLU A 53 1.83 -10.83 9.95
N ALA A 54 1.88 -12.13 9.63
CA ALA A 54 1.61 -13.20 10.59
C ALA A 54 2.69 -13.27 11.68
N ASP A 55 3.96 -13.22 11.29
CA ASP A 55 5.12 -13.30 12.20
C ASP A 55 5.24 -12.00 13.01
N PHE A 56 4.98 -10.87 12.38
CA PHE A 56 4.93 -9.57 13.04
C PHE A 56 3.90 -9.57 14.19
N ASN A 57 2.69 -10.03 13.92
CA ASN A 57 1.62 -10.07 14.92
C ASN A 57 1.89 -11.08 16.04
N ALA A 58 2.62 -12.16 15.76
CA ALA A 58 3.04 -13.15 16.74
C ALA A 58 4.18 -12.64 17.65
N THR A 59 5.08 -11.82 17.10
CA THR A 59 6.31 -11.37 17.78
C THR A 59 6.15 -10.02 18.47
N CYS A 60 5.29 -9.14 17.93
CA CYS A 60 5.07 -7.80 18.44
C CYS A 60 4.33 -7.81 19.79
N ILE A 61 5.01 -7.37 20.86
CA ILE A 61 4.42 -7.25 22.21
C ILE A 61 3.62 -5.95 22.42
N LYS A 62 3.48 -5.13 21.38
CA LYS A 62 2.65 -3.90 21.38
C LYS A 62 3.12 -2.86 22.42
N CYS A 63 4.42 -2.78 22.69
CA CYS A 63 5.00 -1.91 23.71
C CYS A 63 5.00 -0.41 23.35
N GLY A 64 4.82 -0.05 22.05
CA GLY A 64 4.77 1.34 21.58
C GLY A 64 6.14 2.03 21.43
N GLN A 65 7.25 1.42 21.80
CA GLN A 65 8.58 2.08 21.78
C GLN A 65 8.96 2.57 20.37
N CYS A 66 8.61 1.83 19.31
CA CYS A 66 8.85 2.27 17.94
C CYS A 66 8.02 3.52 17.55
N VAL A 67 6.83 3.69 18.16
CA VAL A 67 5.99 4.88 17.97
C VAL A 67 6.65 6.10 18.63
N ASP A 68 7.12 5.93 19.88
CA ASP A 68 7.77 7.00 20.64
C ASP A 68 9.13 7.40 20.04
N ALA A 69 9.84 6.44 19.45
CA ALA A 69 11.12 6.69 18.78
C ALA A 69 11.01 7.40 17.45
N CYS A 70 9.80 7.46 16.84
CA CYS A 70 9.61 8.10 15.54
C CYS A 70 9.62 9.64 15.65
N PRO A 71 10.64 10.35 15.12
CA PRO A 71 10.77 11.79 15.28
C PRO A 71 9.68 12.58 14.54
N TYR A 72 9.00 11.95 13.58
CA TYR A 72 7.96 12.57 12.77
C TYR A 72 6.54 12.22 13.21
N ASN A 73 6.37 11.45 14.28
CA ASN A 73 5.07 10.96 14.74
C ASN A 73 4.28 10.23 13.62
N THR A 74 4.99 9.57 12.73
CA THR A 74 4.39 8.82 11.62
C THR A 74 3.64 7.60 12.14
N LEU A 75 4.23 6.89 13.09
CA LEU A 75 3.68 5.65 13.62
C LEU A 75 2.58 5.93 14.64
N LYS A 76 1.52 5.13 14.58
CA LYS A 76 0.38 5.16 15.49
C LYS A 76 0.13 3.76 16.03
N LEU A 77 -0.40 3.65 17.24
CA LEU A 77 -0.90 2.38 17.77
C LEU A 77 -2.33 2.13 17.28
N ALA A 78 -2.58 0.92 16.81
CA ALA A 78 -3.90 0.53 16.33
C ALA A 78 -4.94 0.52 17.46
N THR A 79 -6.10 1.09 17.19
CA THR A 79 -7.28 1.08 18.05
C THR A 79 -8.31 0.09 17.50
N ALA A 80 -9.40 -0.14 18.23
CA ALA A 80 -10.49 -1.00 17.77
C ALA A 80 -11.12 -0.55 16.44
N ALA A 81 -11.01 0.75 16.11
CA ALA A 81 -11.53 1.30 14.86
C ALA A 81 -10.58 1.15 13.67
N SER A 82 -9.33 0.77 13.90
CA SER A 82 -8.29 0.74 12.85
C SER A 82 -8.38 -0.45 11.89
N GLY A 83 -9.20 -1.47 12.19
CA GLY A 83 -9.35 -2.67 11.36
C GLY A 83 -8.10 -3.58 11.30
N ILE A 84 -7.12 -3.35 12.18
CA ILE A 84 -5.90 -4.14 12.36
C ILE A 84 -5.76 -4.52 13.84
N PRO A 85 -4.91 -5.50 14.20
CA PRO A 85 -4.78 -5.95 15.59
C PRO A 85 -4.45 -4.79 16.54
N ILE A 86 -5.29 -4.63 17.56
CA ILE A 86 -5.21 -3.53 18.53
C ILE A 86 -3.83 -3.46 19.18
N GLY A 87 -3.29 -2.24 19.29
CA GLY A 87 -1.99 -1.97 19.92
C GLY A 87 -0.78 -2.21 19.01
N THR A 88 -0.98 -2.72 17.80
CA THR A 88 0.14 -2.87 16.85
C THR A 88 0.47 -1.54 16.17
N PRO A 89 1.77 -1.24 15.93
CA PRO A 89 2.17 -0.02 15.23
C PRO A 89 1.84 -0.08 13.75
N TYR A 90 1.39 1.04 13.21
CA TYR A 90 1.10 1.24 11.80
C TYR A 90 1.18 2.72 11.43
N PHE A 91 1.19 3.01 10.14
CA PHE A 91 0.99 4.36 9.64
C PHE A 91 0.08 4.38 8.42
N ILE A 92 -0.47 5.54 8.14
CA ILE A 92 -1.30 5.80 6.96
C ILE A 92 -0.53 6.77 6.08
N PRO A 93 -0.02 6.33 4.93
CA PRO A 93 0.83 7.11 4.05
C PRO A 93 0.24 8.48 3.68
N ARG A 94 -1.06 8.53 3.41
CA ARG A 94 -1.74 9.77 3.05
C ARG A 94 -1.76 10.81 4.17
N GLU A 95 -1.77 10.39 5.42
CA GLU A 95 -1.77 11.30 6.58
C GLU A 95 -0.35 11.74 6.92
N THR A 96 0.49 10.77 7.24
CA THR A 96 1.89 11.01 7.61
C THR A 96 2.75 9.85 7.08
N PRO A 97 3.54 10.06 6.02
CA PRO A 97 4.38 9.02 5.42
C PRO A 97 5.61 8.73 6.29
N CYS A 98 6.32 7.66 5.99
CA CYS A 98 7.65 7.42 6.54
C CYS A 98 8.66 8.33 5.84
N TYR A 99 9.34 9.19 6.60
CA TYR A 99 10.34 10.15 6.06
C TYR A 99 11.73 9.54 5.85
N MET A 100 11.84 8.21 5.92
CA MET A 100 13.06 7.48 5.55
C MET A 100 14.30 7.96 6.32
N CYS A 101 14.24 7.91 7.66
CA CYS A 101 15.38 8.27 8.53
C CYS A 101 16.59 7.36 8.24
N GLU A 102 17.77 7.92 8.05
CA GLU A 102 19.00 7.14 7.80
C GLU A 102 19.36 6.21 8.96
N ASP A 103 19.11 6.65 10.20
CA ASP A 103 19.41 5.93 11.43
C ASP A 103 18.30 4.94 11.85
N ILE A 104 17.17 4.94 11.16
CA ILE A 104 16.00 4.07 11.36
C ILE A 104 15.65 3.87 12.86
N PRO A 105 15.38 4.94 13.63
CA PRO A 105 15.33 4.88 15.10
C PRO A 105 14.26 3.94 15.66
N CYS A 106 13.27 3.57 14.88
CA CYS A 106 12.21 2.64 15.26
C CYS A 106 12.67 1.19 15.36
N ILE A 107 13.76 0.79 14.69
CA ILE A 107 14.26 -0.60 14.68
C ILE A 107 15.00 -0.94 15.96
N PRO A 108 16.06 -0.22 16.39
CA PRO A 108 16.89 -0.61 17.54
C PRO A 108 16.13 -0.61 18.86
N VAL A 109 15.01 0.10 18.95
CA VAL A 109 14.16 0.13 20.14
C VAL A 109 13.18 -1.04 20.23
N CYS A 110 13.09 -1.88 19.19
CA CYS A 110 12.19 -3.03 19.19
C CYS A 110 12.81 -4.19 20.01
N PRO A 111 12.27 -4.53 21.21
CA PRO A 111 12.93 -5.51 22.09
C PRO A 111 12.72 -6.97 21.64
N THR A 112 11.76 -7.24 20.78
CA THR A 112 11.36 -8.59 20.38
C THR A 112 11.84 -8.99 18.98
N GLY A 113 12.41 -8.05 18.20
CA GLY A 113 12.77 -8.29 16.82
C GLY A 113 11.57 -8.41 15.88
N ALA A 114 10.39 -7.94 16.29
CA ALA A 114 9.24 -7.78 15.37
C ALA A 114 9.56 -6.81 14.21
N LEU A 115 10.48 -5.88 14.47
CA LEU A 115 11.19 -5.10 13.46
C LEU A 115 12.58 -5.71 13.31
N ASP A 116 12.93 -6.13 12.11
CA ASP A 116 14.17 -6.84 11.81
C ASP A 116 15.38 -5.91 11.96
N HIS A 117 16.24 -6.22 12.95
CA HIS A 117 17.49 -5.49 13.21
C HIS A 117 18.55 -5.70 12.12
N ALA A 118 18.35 -6.64 11.19
CA ALA A 118 19.24 -6.81 10.06
C ALA A 118 19.10 -5.70 9.02
N LEU A 119 17.98 -4.96 9.02
CA LEU A 119 17.78 -3.80 8.15
C LEU A 119 18.65 -2.64 8.63
N GLN A 120 19.76 -2.41 7.91
CA GLN A 120 20.73 -1.35 8.21
C GLN A 120 20.58 -0.13 7.32
N ASN A 121 20.03 -0.32 6.12
CA ASN A 121 19.80 0.77 5.17
C ASN A 121 18.30 0.92 4.93
N ILE A 122 17.79 2.13 5.10
CA ILE A 122 16.37 2.42 4.92
C ILE A 122 15.90 2.21 3.48
N ASP A 123 16.78 2.32 2.50
CA ASP A 123 16.48 2.10 1.08
C ASP A 123 16.13 0.64 0.77
N ASP A 124 16.58 -0.28 1.63
CA ASP A 124 16.25 -1.71 1.54
C ASP A 124 14.92 -2.07 2.22
N ALA A 125 14.30 -1.12 2.91
CA ALA A 125 13.00 -1.34 3.54
C ALA A 125 11.92 -1.70 2.49
N ARG A 126 10.99 -2.57 2.87
CA ARG A 126 9.87 -3.02 2.04
C ARG A 126 8.57 -2.98 2.85
N MET A 127 8.18 -1.76 3.22
CA MET A 127 6.97 -1.51 4.04
C MET A 127 5.68 -1.73 3.26
N GLY A 128 5.72 -1.48 1.96
CA GLY A 128 4.60 -1.59 1.05
C GLY A 128 5.03 -1.38 -0.40
N LEU A 129 4.08 -1.38 -1.30
CA LEU A 129 4.31 -1.08 -2.71
C LEU A 129 3.36 0.03 -3.18
N ALA A 130 3.92 1.06 -3.78
CA ALA A 130 3.13 2.11 -4.41
C ALA A 130 2.49 1.61 -5.71
N VAL A 131 1.18 1.79 -5.82
CA VAL A 131 0.38 1.41 -7.00
C VAL A 131 -0.30 2.64 -7.56
N ILE A 132 -0.27 2.82 -8.87
CA ILE A 132 -0.87 3.96 -9.55
C ILE A 132 -2.25 3.56 -10.08
N ASP A 133 -3.25 4.35 -9.71
CA ASP A 133 -4.57 4.33 -10.31
C ASP A 133 -4.53 5.18 -11.58
N ILE A 134 -4.46 4.52 -12.73
CA ILE A 134 -4.31 5.16 -14.03
C ILE A 134 -5.51 6.02 -14.41
N GLU A 135 -6.70 5.68 -13.94
CA GLU A 135 -7.93 6.40 -14.27
C GLU A 135 -7.97 7.76 -13.57
N ASN A 136 -7.39 7.85 -12.36
CA ASN A 136 -7.38 9.08 -11.57
C ASN A 136 -6.05 9.83 -11.64
N CYS A 137 -5.01 9.25 -12.26
CA CYS A 137 -3.70 9.89 -12.38
C CYS A 137 -3.70 10.98 -13.45
N LEU A 138 -3.37 12.22 -13.08
CA LEU A 138 -3.32 13.37 -13.99
C LEU A 138 -2.38 13.14 -15.17
N SER A 139 -1.22 12.51 -14.94
CA SER A 139 -0.27 12.19 -16.02
C SER A 139 -0.86 11.22 -17.04
N TRP A 140 -1.57 10.20 -16.57
CA TRP A 140 -2.25 9.24 -17.43
C TRP A 140 -3.45 9.84 -18.17
N GLN A 141 -4.08 10.86 -17.60
CA GLN A 141 -5.09 11.66 -18.28
C GLN A 141 -4.49 12.64 -19.31
N GLY A 142 -3.16 12.72 -19.38
CA GLY A 142 -2.43 13.56 -20.34
C GLY A 142 -2.14 14.97 -19.85
N LEU A 143 -2.31 15.24 -18.57
CA LEU A 143 -1.84 16.46 -17.94
C LEU A 143 -0.39 16.26 -17.50
N ARG A 144 0.40 17.32 -17.44
CA ARG A 144 1.76 17.23 -16.92
C ARG A 144 1.74 17.21 -15.41
N CYS A 145 2.10 16.08 -14.83
CA CYS A 145 2.23 15.90 -13.39
C CYS A 145 3.41 14.95 -13.08
N GLU A 146 4.39 15.43 -12.31
CA GLU A 146 5.59 14.68 -11.96
C GLU A 146 5.82 14.67 -10.44
N ILE A 147 4.80 15.01 -9.64
CA ILE A 147 4.95 15.23 -8.20
C ILE A 147 5.43 13.97 -7.49
N CYS A 148 4.80 12.82 -7.72
CA CYS A 148 5.19 11.57 -7.10
C CYS A 148 6.64 11.16 -7.43
N PHE A 149 7.13 11.49 -8.63
CA PHE A 149 8.50 11.27 -9.04
C PHE A 149 9.47 12.22 -8.31
N ARG A 150 9.13 13.50 -8.21
CA ARG A 150 10.00 14.53 -7.60
C ARG A 150 10.13 14.36 -6.10
N GLU A 151 9.05 13.97 -5.45
CA GLU A 151 9.02 13.78 -3.99
C GLU A 151 9.58 12.41 -3.56
N CYS A 152 9.87 11.51 -4.50
CA CYS A 152 10.40 10.19 -4.16
C CYS A 152 11.86 10.30 -3.69
N PRO A 153 12.18 9.82 -2.48
CA PRO A 153 13.57 9.78 -2.00
C PRO A 153 14.49 8.95 -2.92
N LEU A 154 13.95 7.90 -3.53
CA LEU A 154 14.64 7.04 -4.49
C LEU A 154 14.24 7.40 -5.93
N GLN A 155 14.30 8.71 -6.24
CA GLN A 155 13.97 9.24 -7.56
C GLN A 155 14.80 8.57 -8.65
N GLY A 156 14.14 8.14 -9.72
CA GLY A 156 14.79 7.45 -10.84
C GLY A 156 15.06 5.95 -10.60
N GLN A 157 15.05 5.50 -9.34
CA GLN A 157 15.16 4.09 -8.98
C GLN A 157 13.79 3.48 -8.69
N ALA A 158 13.08 4.00 -7.68
CA ALA A 158 11.76 3.50 -7.29
C ALA A 158 10.62 4.04 -8.16
N ILE A 159 10.75 5.26 -8.65
CA ILE A 159 9.80 5.85 -9.61
C ILE A 159 10.58 6.45 -10.75
N SER A 160 10.22 6.13 -11.99
CA SER A 160 10.73 6.74 -13.22
C SER A 160 9.61 7.39 -14.02
N ILE A 161 9.98 8.26 -14.96
CA ILE A 161 9.02 8.86 -15.90
C ILE A 161 9.26 8.24 -17.28
N GLU A 162 8.21 7.64 -17.84
CA GLU A 162 8.24 7.13 -19.19
C GLU A 162 7.50 8.04 -20.17
N HIS A 163 7.99 8.09 -21.38
CA HIS A 163 7.41 8.86 -22.46
C HIS A 163 6.54 7.98 -23.33
N HIS A 164 5.23 8.23 -23.33
CA HIS A 164 4.29 7.51 -24.20
C HIS A 164 3.76 8.43 -25.29
N PRO A 165 3.91 8.06 -26.58
CA PRO A 165 3.37 8.84 -27.68
C PRO A 165 1.83 8.83 -27.63
N ARG A 166 1.24 10.00 -27.82
CA ARG A 166 -0.22 10.16 -27.86
C ARG A 166 -0.71 10.19 -29.31
N ARG A 167 -1.73 9.38 -29.66
CA ARG A 167 -2.30 9.38 -31.02
C ARG A 167 -3.03 10.68 -31.41
N ILE A 168 -3.51 11.43 -30.41
CA ILE A 168 -4.43 12.56 -30.63
C ILE A 168 -3.72 13.92 -30.51
N SER A 169 -2.51 13.96 -29.96
CA SER A 169 -1.76 15.20 -29.78
C SER A 169 -0.29 15.02 -30.15
N LYS A 170 0.34 16.09 -30.60
CA LYS A 170 1.79 16.13 -30.91
C LYS A 170 2.66 16.00 -29.64
N HIS A 171 2.07 15.97 -28.45
CA HIS A 171 2.78 15.90 -27.18
C HIS A 171 2.77 14.47 -26.62
N ALA A 172 3.92 14.00 -26.21
CA ALA A 172 4.05 12.74 -25.45
C ALA A 172 3.40 12.89 -24.05
N MET A 173 2.86 11.79 -23.54
CA MET A 173 2.50 11.69 -22.13
C MET A 173 3.75 11.31 -21.34
N PHE A 174 3.93 11.96 -20.20
CA PHE A 174 4.99 11.68 -19.24
C PHE A 174 4.38 10.93 -18.06
N VAL A 175 4.43 9.62 -18.10
CA VAL A 175 3.74 8.79 -17.11
C VAL A 175 4.71 8.27 -16.06
N PRO A 176 4.36 8.37 -14.77
CA PRO A 176 5.15 7.77 -13.71
C PRO A 176 5.00 6.25 -13.77
N LEU A 177 6.12 5.57 -13.63
CA LEU A 177 6.22 4.12 -13.48
C LEU A 177 6.89 3.81 -12.15
N VAL A 178 6.27 2.92 -11.37
CA VAL A 178 6.83 2.44 -10.09
C VAL A 178 7.58 1.14 -10.32
N HIS A 179 8.83 1.09 -9.81
CA HIS A 179 9.67 -0.09 -9.82
C HIS A 179 9.52 -0.81 -8.48
N SER A 180 8.90 -1.98 -8.49
CA SER A 180 8.54 -2.73 -7.28
C SER A 180 9.75 -3.24 -6.50
N ASP A 181 10.85 -3.50 -7.18
CA ASP A 181 12.12 -3.95 -6.62
C ASP A 181 12.84 -2.87 -5.80
N ALA A 182 12.66 -1.60 -6.17
CA ALA A 182 13.28 -0.46 -5.51
C ALA A 182 12.32 0.32 -4.59
N CYS A 183 11.00 0.14 -4.74
CA CYS A 183 10.02 0.88 -3.95
C CYS A 183 10.02 0.42 -2.49
N THR A 184 10.30 1.34 -1.56
CA THR A 184 10.29 1.07 -0.11
C THR A 184 8.90 1.10 0.52
N GLY A 185 7.91 1.69 -0.18
CA GLY A 185 6.57 1.87 0.38
C GLY A 185 6.46 2.97 1.44
N CYS A 186 7.37 3.93 1.44
CA CYS A 186 7.40 5.02 2.43
C CYS A 186 6.15 5.91 2.41
N GLY A 187 5.48 6.05 1.25
CA GLY A 187 4.22 6.77 1.13
C GLY A 187 4.33 8.27 0.89
N ILE A 188 5.53 8.84 0.73
CA ILE A 188 5.73 10.27 0.44
C ILE A 188 5.03 10.64 -0.88
N CYS A 189 5.12 9.78 -1.90
CA CYS A 189 4.44 9.99 -3.17
C CYS A 189 2.91 10.02 -3.05
N GLU A 190 2.34 9.22 -2.13
CA GLU A 190 0.91 9.20 -1.86
C GLU A 190 0.47 10.48 -1.14
N GLN A 191 1.22 10.91 -0.12
CA GLN A 191 0.94 12.16 0.59
C GLN A 191 1.00 13.37 -0.34
N ALA A 192 2.02 13.45 -1.18
CA ALA A 192 2.26 14.56 -2.08
C ALA A 192 1.30 14.60 -3.28
N CYS A 193 0.56 13.52 -3.56
CA CYS A 193 -0.33 13.45 -4.71
C CYS A 193 -1.40 14.55 -4.66
N PRO A 194 -1.52 15.40 -5.70
CA PRO A 194 -2.39 16.57 -5.67
C PRO A 194 -3.87 16.24 -5.86
N THR A 195 -4.19 15.02 -6.29
CA THR A 195 -5.57 14.60 -6.48
C THR A 195 -6.29 14.46 -5.14
N GLN A 196 -7.57 14.81 -5.07
CA GLN A 196 -8.35 14.76 -3.85
C GLN A 196 -8.32 13.36 -3.21
N LYS A 197 -8.49 12.32 -4.04
CA LYS A 197 -8.19 10.94 -3.72
C LYS A 197 -6.87 10.61 -4.39
N ALA A 198 -5.83 10.27 -3.60
CA ALA A 198 -4.52 10.01 -4.17
C ALA A 198 -4.59 8.97 -5.29
N ALA A 199 -4.08 9.33 -6.46
CA ALA A 199 -4.00 8.43 -7.60
C ALA A 199 -2.81 7.45 -7.50
N ILE A 200 -1.86 7.71 -6.62
CA ILE A 200 -0.80 6.77 -6.24
C ILE A 200 -1.01 6.40 -4.78
N ARG A 201 -1.05 5.11 -4.47
CA ARG A 201 -1.33 4.60 -3.13
C ARG A 201 -0.36 3.51 -2.75
N VAL A 202 0.04 3.51 -1.51
CA VAL A 202 0.85 2.43 -0.95
C VAL A 202 -0.07 1.36 -0.38
N LEU A 203 0.11 0.15 -0.83
CA LEU A 203 -0.61 -1.04 -0.36
C LEU A 203 0.36 -1.99 0.34
N GLN A 204 -0.17 -2.80 1.24
CA GLN A 204 0.59 -3.90 1.83
C GLN A 204 1.04 -4.87 0.73
N PRO A 205 2.26 -5.42 0.79
CA PRO A 205 2.79 -6.32 -0.24
C PRO A 205 1.88 -7.51 -0.52
N ASP A 206 1.26 -8.08 0.50
CA ASP A 206 0.36 -9.25 0.40
C ASP A 206 -0.93 -8.97 -0.40
N LEU A 207 -1.31 -7.70 -0.53
CA LEU A 207 -2.51 -7.28 -1.27
C LEU A 207 -2.21 -6.98 -2.73
N VAL A 208 -0.95 -6.77 -3.06
CA VAL A 208 -0.50 -6.61 -4.44
C VAL A 208 -0.25 -8.01 -4.98
N GLN A 209 -1.09 -8.48 -5.90
CA GLN A 209 -0.99 -9.82 -6.46
C GLN A 209 0.39 -10.06 -7.05
N GLY A 210 1.08 -11.09 -6.57
CA GLY A 210 2.32 -11.60 -7.10
C GLY A 210 3.57 -11.26 -6.28
N GLN A 211 4.74 -11.67 -6.80
CA GLN A 211 6.03 -11.37 -6.16
C GLN A 211 6.45 -9.94 -6.46
N ILE A 212 7.02 -9.27 -5.45
CA ILE A 212 7.64 -7.95 -5.63
C ILE A 212 8.76 -8.07 -6.68
N GLY A 213 8.76 -7.20 -7.68
CA GLY A 213 9.78 -7.18 -8.74
C GLY A 213 9.23 -7.45 -10.14
N ASP A 214 8.51 -8.54 -10.35
CA ASP A 214 8.11 -8.96 -11.69
C ASP A 214 6.70 -8.54 -12.10
N HIS A 215 5.77 -8.53 -11.17
CA HIS A 215 4.34 -8.43 -11.47
C HIS A 215 3.86 -7.03 -11.80
N TYR A 216 4.43 -6.00 -11.20
CA TYR A 216 3.99 -4.64 -11.46
C TYR A 216 4.27 -4.21 -12.90
N ARG A 217 5.24 -4.85 -13.56
CA ARG A 217 5.59 -4.61 -14.96
C ARG A 217 4.80 -5.44 -15.96
N LEU A 218 4.18 -6.54 -15.54
CA LEU A 218 3.47 -7.44 -16.46
C LEU A 218 2.27 -6.78 -17.15
N GLY A 219 1.61 -5.84 -16.50
CA GLY A 219 0.58 -5.00 -17.12
C GLY A 219 1.10 -3.97 -18.13
N TRP A 220 2.42 -3.75 -18.16
CA TRP A 220 3.09 -2.70 -18.93
C TRP A 220 4.13 -3.23 -19.92
N THR A 221 4.39 -4.53 -19.93
CA THR A 221 5.28 -5.13 -20.95
C THR A 221 4.62 -5.02 -22.31
N ILE A 222 5.49 -4.89 -23.31
CA ILE A 222 5.13 -4.81 -24.74
C ILE A 222 4.17 -5.94 -25.19
N ASP A 223 4.10 -7.00 -24.42
CA ASP A 223 3.28 -8.20 -24.66
C ASP A 223 1.92 -8.19 -23.94
N SER A 224 1.59 -7.13 -23.18
CA SER A 224 0.25 -7.01 -22.60
C SER A 224 -0.80 -6.78 -23.70
N PRO A 225 -2.04 -7.29 -23.56
CA PRO A 225 -3.12 -7.09 -24.53
C PRO A 225 -3.33 -5.61 -24.87
N ILE A 226 -3.15 -4.72 -23.90
CA ILE A 226 -3.28 -3.26 -24.07
C ILE A 226 -2.18 -2.71 -24.99
N THR A 227 -0.93 -3.18 -24.84
CA THR A 227 0.18 -2.77 -25.71
C THR A 227 0.13 -3.44 -27.07
N GLN A 228 -0.47 -4.62 -27.21
CA GLN A 228 -0.68 -5.27 -28.50
C GLN A 228 -1.75 -4.53 -29.33
N GLU A 229 -2.81 -4.00 -28.73
CA GLU A 229 -3.74 -3.11 -29.43
C GLU A 229 -3.06 -1.82 -29.91
N PHE A 230 -2.13 -1.26 -29.14
CA PHE A 230 -1.31 -0.13 -29.56
C PHE A 230 -0.34 -0.47 -30.72
N LYS A 231 0.19 -1.70 -30.78
CA LYS A 231 1.04 -2.17 -31.88
C LYS A 231 0.23 -2.57 -33.13
N ALA A 232 -0.90 -3.23 -32.96
CA ALA A 232 -1.71 -3.72 -34.08
C ALA A 232 -2.40 -2.60 -34.90
N GLY A 233 -2.56 -1.41 -34.32
CA GLY A 233 -3.12 -0.24 -35.01
C GLY A 233 -2.09 0.78 -35.50
N GLY A 234 -0.82 0.61 -35.21
CA GLY A 234 0.28 1.46 -35.64
C GLY A 234 1.08 0.78 -36.75
N LYS A 235 0.94 1.25 -38.00
CA LYS A 235 1.99 1.06 -38.99
C LYS A 235 3.30 1.45 -38.32
N ALA A 236 4.29 0.55 -38.29
CA ALA A 236 5.60 0.88 -37.77
C ALA A 236 6.05 2.17 -38.47
N ILE A 237 6.12 3.25 -37.69
CA ILE A 237 6.86 4.43 -38.13
C ILE A 237 8.29 3.93 -38.12
N GLY A 238 8.84 3.79 -39.33
CA GLY A 238 10.20 3.32 -39.53
C GLY A 238 11.12 4.08 -38.59
N THR A 239 12.17 3.41 -38.14
CA THR A 239 13.33 3.99 -37.48
C THR A 239 14.02 4.99 -38.43
N ALA A 240 13.33 6.10 -38.69
CA ALA A 240 13.99 7.29 -39.21
C ALA A 240 14.77 7.85 -38.02
N ALA A 241 16.05 8.06 -38.24
CA ALA A 241 16.92 8.83 -37.35
C ALA A 241 16.16 10.09 -36.90
N PRO A 242 16.33 10.54 -35.66
CA PRO A 242 15.65 11.74 -35.19
C PRO A 242 15.98 12.86 -36.16
N ALA A 243 14.97 13.34 -36.89
CA ALA A 243 15.09 14.56 -37.64
C ALA A 243 15.52 15.63 -36.66
N THR A 244 16.62 16.31 -36.92
CA THR A 244 17.08 17.43 -36.14
C THR A 244 15.92 18.40 -36.04
N GLY A 245 15.58 18.88 -34.83
CA GLY A 245 14.32 19.56 -34.51
C GLY A 245 14.02 20.87 -35.27
N ILE A 246 14.67 21.08 -36.41
CA ILE A 246 14.51 22.23 -37.33
C ILE A 246 13.79 21.82 -38.64
N ASP A 247 13.80 20.54 -39.01
CA ASP A 247 13.29 20.12 -40.32
C ASP A 247 11.76 20.24 -40.44
N TYR A 248 11.01 20.10 -39.34
CA TYR A 248 9.56 20.25 -39.38
C TYR A 248 9.09 21.70 -39.59
N LEU A 249 9.95 22.69 -39.34
CA LEU A 249 9.63 24.11 -39.54
C LEU A 249 9.74 24.54 -41.02
N ASN A 250 10.41 23.72 -41.83
CA ASN A 250 10.66 24.05 -43.23
C ASN A 250 9.69 23.35 -44.22
N GLU A 251 8.82 22.44 -43.76
CA GLU A 251 7.84 21.75 -44.62
C GLU A 251 6.50 22.51 -44.81
N GLY A 252 6.45 23.77 -44.47
CA GLY A 252 5.24 24.59 -44.56
C GLY A 252 5.42 25.85 -45.38
N SER A 253 5.68 25.71 -46.68
CA SER A 253 5.46 26.80 -47.59
C SER A 253 4.83 26.30 -48.87
N PRO A 254 3.76 26.96 -49.38
CA PRO A 254 2.94 26.57 -50.52
C PRO A 254 3.68 26.61 -51.84
#